data_1be4d95fb54235a0cbbb2908eca002bd
#
_entry.id   1be4d95fb54235a0cbbb2908eca002bd
#
_cell.length_a   1.000
_cell.length_b   1.000
_cell.length_c   1.000
_cell.angle_alpha   90.00
_cell.angle_beta   90.00
_cell.angle_gamma   90.00
#
_symmetry.space_group_name_H-M   'P 1'
#
loop_
_entity.id
_entity.type
_entity.pdbx_description
1 polymer ?
#
loop_
_entity_poly.entity_id
_entity_poly.type
_entity_poly.pdbx_seq_one_letter_code
_entity_poly.pdbx_strand_id
1 'polypeptide(L)'
;DSILIDEARTPLIISGEAEKSTSLYTQANVFAKMLKAEDDYNYDEKTKAVHLTEQGADKAERMFKVDNLYDVQNVEVISHINTALRAHVTLQRDVDYMVVDGEVLIVDQFTGRTMPGRRFSEGLHQAIEAKEGVAIQNESKTMASITFQNYFRMYNKLAGMTGTAKTEEEEFRNIYNLSLIHISEPTRL
;
A
#
# COMPACT_ATOMS: atom_id res chain seq x y z
N ASP A 1 -17.78 -2.59 24.04
CA ASP A 1 -18.47 -3.30 22.95
C ASP A 1 -17.49 -3.65 21.82
N SER A 2 -16.53 -2.80 21.48
CA SER A 2 -15.59 -3.01 20.33
C SER A 2 -14.65 -4.21 20.46
N ILE A 3 -14.60 -4.88 21.59
CA ILE A 3 -13.79 -6.08 21.82
C ILE A 3 -14.58 -7.38 21.68
N LEU A 4 -15.84 -7.31 21.28
CA LEU A 4 -16.77 -8.44 21.16
C LEU A 4 -17.21 -8.67 19.73
N ILE A 5 -17.61 -9.90 19.43
CA ILE A 5 -18.24 -10.36 18.18
C ILE A 5 -17.42 -9.96 16.93
N ASP A 6 -18.07 -9.42 15.92
CA ASP A 6 -17.44 -9.09 14.64
C ASP A 6 -16.44 -7.93 14.73
N GLU A 7 -16.69 -6.96 15.60
CA GLU A 7 -15.77 -5.84 15.83
C GLU A 7 -14.44 -6.30 16.42
N ALA A 8 -14.45 -7.31 17.29
CA ALA A 8 -13.24 -7.89 17.87
C ALA A 8 -12.33 -8.56 16.84
N ARG A 9 -12.89 -8.98 15.71
CA ARG A 9 -12.17 -9.62 14.59
C ARG A 9 -11.65 -8.61 13.58
N THR A 10 -12.03 -7.35 13.70
CA THR A 10 -11.53 -6.29 12.83
C THR A 10 -10.02 -6.12 13.02
N PRO A 11 -9.21 -6.16 11.94
CA PRO A 11 -7.78 -6.00 12.05
C PRO A 11 -7.41 -4.54 12.36
N LEU A 12 -6.56 -4.35 13.35
CA LEU A 12 -5.79 -3.14 13.58
C LEU A 12 -4.53 -3.23 12.73
N ILE A 13 -4.28 -2.21 11.94
CA ILE A 13 -3.11 -2.14 11.06
C ILE A 13 -2.21 -1.02 11.57
N ILE A 14 -0.97 -1.37 11.89
CA ILE A 14 0.09 -0.40 12.19
C ILE A 14 0.91 -0.26 10.92
N SER A 15 0.88 0.93 10.33
CA SER A 15 1.69 1.28 9.18
C SER A 15 2.77 2.27 9.56
N GLY A 16 3.93 2.10 8.98
CA GLY A 16 5.06 3.03 9.10
C GLY A 16 5.51 3.50 7.73
N GLU A 17 6.37 4.51 7.70
CA GLU A 17 6.98 4.95 6.46
C GLU A 17 7.93 3.86 5.94
N ALA A 18 7.82 3.52 4.65
CA ALA A 18 8.83 2.71 3.99
C ALA A 18 10.12 3.53 3.81
N GLU A 19 11.28 2.88 3.94
CA GLU A 19 12.56 3.52 3.66
C GLU A 19 12.60 4.07 2.23
N LYS A 20 13.23 5.24 2.09
CA LYS A 20 13.21 6.03 0.85
C LYS A 20 14.15 5.47 -0.20
N SER A 21 13.61 4.93 -1.27
CA SER A 21 14.33 4.80 -2.54
C SER A 21 13.94 5.89 -3.56
N THR A 22 13.71 7.13 -3.08
CA THR A 22 13.29 8.26 -3.93
C THR A 22 14.25 8.48 -5.10
N SER A 23 15.54 8.23 -4.91
CA SER A 23 16.55 8.30 -5.94
C SER A 23 16.38 7.24 -7.04
N LEU A 24 15.97 6.03 -6.68
CA LEU A 24 15.70 4.95 -7.64
C LEU A 24 14.49 5.24 -8.52
N TYR A 25 13.42 5.81 -7.96
CA TYR A 25 12.27 6.24 -8.75
C TYR A 25 12.65 7.31 -9.78
N THR A 26 13.46 8.28 -9.38
CA THR A 26 13.94 9.32 -10.29
C THR A 26 14.86 8.76 -11.38
N GLN A 27 15.79 7.88 -11.03
CA GLN A 27 16.68 7.22 -11.99
C GLN A 27 15.90 6.33 -12.96
N ALA A 28 14.96 5.53 -12.46
CA ALA A 28 14.11 4.68 -13.28
C ALA A 28 13.22 5.50 -14.23
N ASN A 29 12.72 6.66 -13.80
CA ASN A 29 11.99 7.58 -14.65
C ASN A 29 12.84 8.14 -15.79
N VAL A 30 14.07 8.58 -15.50
CA VAL A 30 15.01 9.05 -16.53
C VAL A 30 15.32 7.93 -17.51
N PHE A 31 15.55 6.72 -17.01
CA PHE A 31 15.79 5.54 -17.84
C PHE A 31 14.61 5.24 -18.76
N ALA A 32 13.38 5.19 -18.22
CA ALA A 32 12.17 4.92 -19.00
C ALA A 32 11.96 5.93 -20.13
N LYS A 33 12.30 7.21 -19.91
CA LYS A 33 12.23 8.26 -20.94
C LYS A 33 13.21 8.06 -22.11
N MET A 34 14.32 7.37 -21.89
CA MET A 34 15.34 7.13 -22.92
C MET A 34 15.05 5.91 -23.78
N LEU A 35 14.14 5.04 -23.34
CA LEU A 35 13.81 3.80 -24.04
C LEU A 35 12.89 4.05 -25.23
N LYS A 36 13.12 3.27 -26.29
CA LYS A 36 12.32 3.28 -27.53
C LYS A 36 11.41 2.06 -27.58
N ALA A 37 10.18 2.30 -27.98
CA ALA A 37 9.24 1.21 -28.22
C ALA A 37 9.77 0.27 -29.33
N GLU A 38 9.48 -1.01 -29.21
CA GLU A 38 9.87 -2.11 -30.11
C GLU A 38 11.37 -2.47 -30.08
N ASP A 39 12.26 -1.51 -29.89
CA ASP A 39 13.70 -1.76 -29.76
C ASP A 39 14.08 -2.19 -28.34
N ASP A 40 13.66 -1.42 -27.34
CA ASP A 40 14.09 -1.55 -25.95
C ASP A 40 13.04 -2.21 -25.05
N TYR A 41 11.77 -2.11 -25.42
CA TYR A 41 10.67 -2.77 -24.70
C TYR A 41 9.53 -3.14 -25.65
N ASN A 42 8.81 -4.20 -25.30
CA ASN A 42 7.60 -4.64 -25.97
C ASN A 42 6.38 -4.32 -25.12
N TYR A 43 5.32 -3.79 -25.74
CA TYR A 43 4.05 -3.51 -25.10
C TYR A 43 2.95 -4.38 -25.69
N ASP A 44 2.26 -5.14 -24.84
CA ASP A 44 1.07 -5.91 -25.21
C ASP A 44 -0.19 -5.14 -24.83
N GLU A 45 -0.91 -4.64 -25.82
CA GLU A 45 -2.14 -3.87 -25.61
C GLU A 45 -3.26 -4.68 -24.92
N LYS A 46 -3.30 -6.00 -25.12
CA LYS A 46 -4.35 -6.85 -24.56
C LYS A 46 -4.18 -7.09 -23.07
N THR A 47 -2.95 -7.37 -22.67
CA THR A 47 -2.60 -7.64 -21.26
C THR A 47 -2.16 -6.40 -20.53
N LYS A 48 -1.91 -5.28 -21.24
CA LYS A 48 -1.28 -4.06 -20.73
C LYS A 48 0.08 -4.34 -20.05
N ALA A 49 0.76 -5.39 -20.47
CA ALA A 49 2.07 -5.77 -19.97
C ALA A 49 3.17 -5.10 -20.78
N VAL A 50 4.22 -4.67 -20.07
CA VAL A 50 5.42 -4.09 -20.67
C VAL A 50 6.61 -4.94 -20.25
N HIS A 51 7.42 -5.35 -21.21
CA HIS A 51 8.61 -6.16 -20.96
C HIS A 51 9.81 -5.55 -21.67
N LEU A 52 10.95 -5.50 -20.97
CA LEU A 52 12.22 -5.12 -21.58
C LEU A 52 12.65 -6.19 -22.60
N THR A 53 13.24 -5.74 -23.70
CA THR A 53 14.00 -6.60 -24.62
C THR A 53 15.42 -6.83 -24.06
N GLU A 54 16.18 -7.73 -24.66
CA GLU A 54 17.61 -7.90 -24.32
C GLU A 54 18.37 -6.58 -24.45
N GLN A 55 18.11 -5.82 -25.50
CA GLN A 55 18.74 -4.51 -25.72
C GLN A 55 18.36 -3.49 -24.64
N GLY A 56 17.11 -3.51 -24.18
CA GLY A 56 16.65 -2.69 -23.06
C GLY A 56 17.29 -3.10 -21.74
N ALA A 57 17.45 -4.40 -21.50
CA ALA A 57 18.13 -4.92 -20.32
C ALA A 57 19.61 -4.52 -20.30
N ASP A 58 20.34 -4.64 -21.41
CA ASP A 58 21.74 -4.20 -21.53
C ASP A 58 21.92 -2.71 -21.24
N LYS A 59 20.99 -1.87 -21.69
CA LYS A 59 20.98 -0.45 -21.39
C LYS A 59 20.75 -0.19 -19.90
N ALA A 60 19.84 -0.96 -19.27
CA ALA A 60 19.57 -0.88 -17.84
C ALA A 60 20.81 -1.24 -17.02
N GLU A 61 21.48 -2.34 -17.35
CA GLU A 61 22.69 -2.80 -16.68
C GLU A 61 23.80 -1.74 -16.71
N ARG A 62 23.99 -1.11 -17.87
CA ARG A 62 24.97 -0.02 -18.01
C ARG A 62 24.62 1.21 -17.18
N MET A 63 23.35 1.61 -17.17
CA MET A 63 22.92 2.82 -16.46
C MET A 63 22.93 2.64 -14.95
N PHE A 64 22.44 1.50 -14.47
CA PHE A 64 22.38 1.19 -13.05
C PHE A 64 23.68 0.56 -12.50
N LYS A 65 24.66 0.30 -13.37
CA LYS A 65 25.98 -0.30 -13.06
C LYS A 65 25.84 -1.65 -12.35
N VAL A 66 24.96 -2.50 -12.86
CA VAL A 66 24.75 -3.87 -12.41
C VAL A 66 25.21 -4.85 -13.48
N ASP A 67 25.81 -5.97 -13.07
CA ASP A 67 26.36 -6.95 -14.01
C ASP A 67 25.27 -7.81 -14.65
N ASN A 68 24.22 -8.13 -13.90
CA ASN A 68 23.06 -8.87 -14.37
C ASN A 68 21.78 -8.29 -13.74
N LEU A 69 20.92 -7.73 -14.59
CA LEU A 69 19.69 -7.10 -14.15
C LEU A 69 18.74 -8.09 -13.43
N TYR A 70 18.75 -9.35 -13.86
CA TYR A 70 17.86 -10.39 -13.36
C TYR A 70 18.41 -11.17 -12.15
N ASP A 71 19.54 -10.76 -11.60
CA ASP A 71 20.04 -11.33 -10.35
C ASP A 71 19.14 -10.97 -9.17
N VAL A 72 19.07 -11.89 -8.20
CA VAL A 72 18.30 -11.71 -6.96
C VAL A 72 18.69 -10.42 -6.21
N GLN A 73 19.94 -10.02 -6.29
CA GLN A 73 20.43 -8.77 -5.68
C GLN A 73 19.87 -7.50 -6.32
N ASN A 74 19.41 -7.59 -7.57
CA ASN A 74 18.94 -6.45 -8.36
C ASN A 74 17.42 -6.41 -8.50
N VAL A 75 16.69 -7.22 -7.73
CA VAL A 75 15.20 -7.28 -7.76
C VAL A 75 14.56 -5.92 -7.52
N GLU A 76 15.14 -5.10 -6.66
CA GLU A 76 14.65 -3.76 -6.41
C GLU A 76 14.78 -2.86 -7.63
N VAL A 77 15.93 -2.90 -8.31
CA VAL A 77 16.20 -2.12 -9.52
C VAL A 77 15.24 -2.50 -10.63
N ILE A 78 15.08 -3.80 -10.89
CA ILE A 78 14.16 -4.28 -11.93
C ILE A 78 12.70 -3.93 -11.63
N SER A 79 12.30 -3.98 -10.36
CA SER A 79 10.98 -3.57 -9.92
C SER A 79 10.71 -2.10 -10.23
N HIS A 80 11.65 -1.20 -9.91
CA HIS A 80 11.53 0.23 -10.20
C HIS A 80 11.51 0.53 -11.69
N ILE A 81 12.33 -0.17 -12.49
CA ILE A 81 12.32 -0.03 -13.95
C ILE A 81 10.99 -0.46 -14.54
N ASN A 82 10.47 -1.61 -14.14
CA ASN A 82 9.17 -2.11 -14.62
C ASN A 82 8.04 -1.17 -14.24
N THR A 83 8.05 -0.65 -13.02
CA THR A 83 7.05 0.28 -12.54
C THR A 83 7.11 1.62 -13.29
N ALA A 84 8.32 2.13 -13.56
CA ALA A 84 8.51 3.34 -14.36
C ALA A 84 8.04 3.15 -15.81
N LEU A 85 8.34 2.00 -16.44
CA LEU A 85 7.85 1.66 -17.77
C LEU A 85 6.32 1.58 -17.81
N ARG A 86 5.69 0.93 -16.83
CA ARG A 86 4.22 0.91 -16.72
C ARG A 86 3.65 2.31 -16.60
N ALA A 87 4.23 3.17 -15.78
CA ALA A 87 3.78 4.55 -15.63
C ALA A 87 3.87 5.36 -16.93
N HIS A 88 4.91 5.11 -17.74
CA HIS A 88 5.09 5.82 -19.01
C HIS A 88 4.26 5.29 -20.16
N VAL A 89 4.13 3.97 -20.27
CA VAL A 89 3.56 3.29 -21.44
C VAL A 89 2.06 3.01 -21.27
N THR A 90 1.65 2.55 -20.06
CA THR A 90 0.27 2.08 -19.87
C THR A 90 -0.65 3.12 -19.27
N LEU A 91 -0.12 4.12 -18.58
CA LEU A 91 -0.93 5.12 -17.88
C LEU A 91 -0.82 6.49 -18.55
N GLN A 92 -1.98 7.05 -18.87
CA GLN A 92 -2.10 8.34 -19.55
C GLN A 92 -2.63 9.40 -18.59
N ARG A 93 -1.97 10.56 -18.61
CA ARG A 93 -2.44 11.74 -17.89
C ARG A 93 -3.78 12.19 -18.43
N ASP A 94 -4.63 12.67 -17.56
CA ASP A 94 -6.01 13.14 -17.83
C ASP A 94 -6.98 12.04 -18.29
N VAL A 95 -6.54 10.78 -18.30
CA VAL A 95 -7.37 9.59 -18.54
C VAL A 95 -7.35 8.65 -17.33
N ASP A 96 -6.18 8.19 -16.92
CA ASP A 96 -6.02 7.25 -15.80
C ASP A 96 -5.72 7.97 -14.48
N TYR A 97 -5.12 9.15 -14.55
CA TYR A 97 -4.81 10.00 -13.41
C TYR A 97 -4.76 11.47 -13.81
N MET A 98 -4.92 12.35 -12.84
CA MET A 98 -4.77 13.80 -13.00
C MET A 98 -3.72 14.33 -12.03
N VAL A 99 -3.12 15.47 -12.37
CA VAL A 99 -2.22 16.20 -11.47
C VAL A 99 -2.92 17.48 -11.04
N VAL A 100 -3.25 17.59 -9.77
CA VAL A 100 -3.95 18.74 -9.18
C VAL A 100 -3.17 19.20 -7.95
N ASP A 101 -2.86 20.47 -7.88
CA ASP A 101 -2.14 21.10 -6.76
C ASP A 101 -0.81 20.42 -6.38
N GLY A 102 -0.13 19.82 -7.37
CA GLY A 102 1.13 19.09 -7.15
C GLY A 102 0.95 17.67 -6.62
N GLU A 103 -0.27 17.14 -6.63
CA GLU A 103 -0.58 15.76 -6.26
C GLU A 103 -1.13 14.97 -7.44
N VAL A 104 -0.80 13.68 -7.49
CA VAL A 104 -1.35 12.75 -8.45
C VAL A 104 -2.62 12.14 -7.89
N LEU A 105 -3.74 12.32 -8.59
CA LEU A 105 -5.04 11.76 -8.24
C LEU A 105 -5.46 10.71 -9.26
N ILE A 106 -5.92 9.56 -8.79
CA ILE A 106 -6.46 8.50 -9.65
C ILE A 106 -7.81 8.93 -10.21
N VAL A 107 -8.04 8.66 -11.49
CA VAL A 107 -9.34 8.83 -12.14
C VAL A 107 -10.04 7.49 -12.23
N ASP A 108 -11.26 7.41 -11.71
CA ASP A 108 -12.12 6.24 -11.87
C ASP A 108 -12.59 6.13 -13.32
N GLN A 109 -12.24 5.05 -13.99
CA GLN A 109 -12.57 4.83 -15.42
C GLN A 109 -14.08 4.71 -15.69
N PHE A 110 -14.87 4.36 -14.68
CA PHE A 110 -16.33 4.22 -14.84
C PHE A 110 -17.08 5.54 -14.65
N THR A 111 -16.66 6.35 -13.70
CA THR A 111 -17.34 7.60 -13.35
C THR A 111 -16.64 8.85 -13.87
N GLY A 112 -15.37 8.73 -14.27
CA GLY A 112 -14.52 9.87 -14.66
C GLY A 112 -14.20 10.83 -13.50
N ARG A 113 -14.44 10.40 -12.24
CA ARG A 113 -14.19 11.21 -11.06
C ARG A 113 -12.84 10.91 -10.46
N THR A 114 -12.19 11.91 -9.91
CA THR A 114 -10.98 11.72 -9.12
C THR A 114 -11.29 11.03 -7.80
N MET A 115 -10.37 10.16 -7.36
CA MET A 115 -10.48 9.40 -6.11
C MET A 115 -9.43 9.90 -5.11
N PRO A 116 -9.73 10.97 -4.32
CA PRO A 116 -8.80 11.48 -3.33
C PRO A 116 -8.49 10.44 -2.26
N GLY A 117 -7.24 10.38 -1.82
CA GLY A 117 -6.79 9.44 -0.79
C GLY A 117 -6.51 8.02 -1.27
N ARG A 118 -6.83 7.69 -2.53
CA ARG A 118 -6.41 6.43 -3.15
C ARG A 118 -5.10 6.59 -3.88
N ARG A 119 -4.26 5.56 -3.81
CA ARG A 119 -2.96 5.51 -4.48
C ARG A 119 -2.82 4.19 -5.22
N PHE A 120 -2.14 4.20 -6.35
CA PHE A 120 -1.73 2.95 -7.01
C PHE A 120 -0.75 2.20 -6.12
N SER A 121 -0.87 0.88 -6.10
CA SER A 121 -0.02 -0.02 -5.32
C SER A 121 1.32 -0.30 -6.00
N GLU A 122 2.21 -1.00 -5.29
CA GLU A 122 3.47 -1.54 -5.81
C GLU A 122 4.43 -0.48 -6.36
N GLY A 123 4.46 0.71 -5.77
CA GLY A 123 5.33 1.80 -6.21
C GLY A 123 4.91 2.50 -7.51
N LEU A 124 3.78 2.10 -8.12
CA LEU A 124 3.31 2.70 -9.37
C LEU A 124 2.92 4.17 -9.19
N HIS A 125 2.34 4.52 -8.04
CA HIS A 125 1.98 5.91 -7.76
C HIS A 125 3.22 6.80 -7.66
N GLN A 126 4.26 6.34 -6.98
CA GLN A 126 5.55 7.01 -6.88
C GLN A 126 6.24 7.15 -8.23
N ALA A 127 6.12 6.14 -9.10
CA ALA A 127 6.64 6.22 -10.47
C ALA A 127 5.92 7.27 -11.31
N ILE A 128 4.61 7.44 -11.11
CA ILE A 128 3.84 8.51 -11.76
C ILE A 128 4.23 9.89 -11.20
N GLU A 129 4.41 10.00 -9.89
CA GLU A 129 4.91 11.23 -9.26
C GLU A 129 6.29 11.62 -9.82
N ALA A 130 7.20 10.65 -10.00
CA ALA A 130 8.49 10.88 -10.67
C ALA A 130 8.33 11.27 -12.14
N LYS A 131 7.39 10.64 -12.87
CA LYS A 131 7.08 10.95 -14.28
C LYS A 131 6.62 12.39 -14.45
N GLU A 132 5.74 12.85 -13.57
CA GLU A 132 5.14 14.19 -13.61
C GLU A 132 6.01 15.27 -12.92
N GLY A 133 7.08 14.86 -12.25
CA GLY A 133 8.01 15.78 -11.57
C GLY A 133 7.42 16.42 -10.30
N VAL A 134 6.42 15.78 -9.69
CA VAL A 134 5.87 16.19 -8.40
C VAL A 134 6.62 15.53 -7.24
N ALA A 135 6.38 15.98 -6.02
CA ALA A 135 7.02 15.40 -4.84
C ALA A 135 6.64 13.93 -4.67
N ILE A 136 7.63 13.04 -4.61
CA ILE A 136 7.42 11.61 -4.42
C ILE A 136 7.10 11.37 -2.94
N GLN A 137 5.88 10.89 -2.66
CA GLN A 137 5.45 10.55 -1.31
C GLN A 137 5.87 9.13 -0.96
N ASN A 138 6.22 8.92 0.30
CA ASN A 138 6.58 7.60 0.78
C ASN A 138 5.38 6.65 0.75
N GLU A 139 5.64 5.40 0.42
CA GLU A 139 4.67 4.33 0.61
C GLU A 139 4.51 4.02 2.09
N SER A 140 3.28 3.77 2.54
CA SER A 140 3.04 3.25 3.87
C SER A 140 3.22 1.73 3.84
N LYS A 141 4.17 1.22 4.61
CA LYS A 141 4.36 -0.22 4.78
C LYS A 141 3.58 -0.70 6.00
N THR A 142 2.75 -1.72 5.82
CA THR A 142 2.13 -2.40 6.97
C THR A 142 3.21 -3.09 7.78
N MET A 143 3.46 -2.59 8.99
CA MET A 143 4.47 -3.15 9.89
C MET A 143 3.91 -4.30 10.73
N ALA A 144 2.65 -4.19 11.14
CA ALA A 144 1.97 -5.20 11.92
C ALA A 144 0.46 -5.15 11.69
N SER A 145 -0.17 -6.29 11.82
CA SER A 145 -1.62 -6.45 11.81
C SER A 145 -2.02 -7.35 12.97
N ILE A 146 -2.99 -6.92 13.76
CA ILE A 146 -3.51 -7.68 14.89
C ILE A 146 -5.01 -7.38 15.04
N THR A 147 -5.81 -8.37 15.42
CA THR A 147 -7.22 -8.13 15.74
C THR A 147 -7.36 -7.49 17.12
N PHE A 148 -8.45 -6.72 17.34
CA PHE A 148 -8.76 -6.18 18.68
C PHE A 148 -8.77 -7.27 19.73
N GLN A 149 -9.38 -8.40 19.43
CA GLN A 149 -9.43 -9.56 20.31
C GLN A 149 -8.03 -10.01 20.76
N ASN A 150 -7.13 -10.21 19.81
CA ASN A 150 -5.77 -10.65 20.13
C ASN A 150 -4.97 -9.57 20.82
N TYR A 151 -5.16 -8.31 20.45
CA TYR A 151 -4.47 -7.20 21.08
C TYR A 151 -4.81 -7.10 22.58
N PHE A 152 -6.10 -7.13 22.95
CA PHE A 152 -6.50 -7.06 24.35
C PHE A 152 -6.15 -8.32 25.16
N ARG A 153 -6.05 -9.48 24.51
CA ARG A 153 -5.58 -10.73 25.17
C ARG A 153 -4.08 -10.70 25.54
N MET A 154 -3.31 -9.77 25.00
CA MET A 154 -1.90 -9.60 25.37
C MET A 154 -1.70 -8.97 26.76
N TYR A 155 -2.73 -8.34 27.32
CA TYR A 155 -2.62 -7.72 28.64
C TYR A 155 -2.82 -8.73 29.76
N ASN A 156 -1.92 -8.72 30.75
CA ASN A 156 -2.02 -9.57 31.94
C ASN A 156 -3.19 -9.19 32.84
N LYS A 157 -3.56 -7.92 32.85
CA LYS A 157 -4.72 -7.39 33.59
C LYS A 157 -5.62 -6.64 32.63
N LEU A 158 -6.83 -7.10 32.52
CA LEU A 158 -7.88 -6.48 31.70
C LEU A 158 -9.11 -6.27 32.57
N ALA A 159 -9.64 -5.06 32.53
CA ALA A 159 -10.89 -4.71 33.19
C ALA A 159 -11.61 -3.62 32.38
N GLY A 160 -12.93 -3.55 32.51
CA GLY A 160 -13.72 -2.55 31.82
C GLY A 160 -15.11 -2.39 32.43
N MET A 161 -15.86 -1.43 31.95
CA MET A 161 -17.22 -1.16 32.33
C MET A 161 -18.06 -0.95 31.07
N THR A 162 -19.24 -1.59 31.06
CA THR A 162 -20.24 -1.40 30.00
C THR A 162 -21.63 -1.67 30.54
N GLY A 163 -22.64 -1.00 29.99
CA GLY A 163 -24.02 -1.22 30.35
C GLY A 163 -24.65 -2.49 29.76
N THR A 164 -23.99 -3.10 28.75
CA THR A 164 -24.51 -4.23 27.96
C THR A 164 -23.75 -5.54 28.20
N ALA A 165 -22.86 -5.61 29.18
CA ALA A 165 -21.98 -6.75 29.38
C ALA A 165 -22.70 -8.08 29.64
N LYS A 166 -23.88 -8.01 30.23
CA LYS A 166 -24.63 -9.22 30.68
C LYS A 166 -25.05 -10.12 29.52
N THR A 167 -25.41 -9.55 28.41
CA THR A 167 -25.82 -10.30 27.20
C THR A 167 -24.68 -11.12 26.60
N GLU A 168 -23.44 -10.65 26.75
CA GLU A 168 -22.26 -11.24 26.15
C GLU A 168 -21.30 -11.86 27.20
N GLU A 169 -21.84 -12.25 28.35
CA GLU A 169 -21.06 -12.80 29.48
C GLU A 169 -20.23 -14.02 29.10
N GLU A 170 -20.77 -14.90 28.26
CA GLU A 170 -20.09 -16.09 27.80
C GLU A 170 -18.84 -15.74 26.95
N GLU A 171 -18.96 -14.76 26.09
CA GLU A 171 -17.86 -14.31 25.24
C GLU A 171 -16.74 -13.69 26.08
N PHE A 172 -17.07 -12.83 27.03
CA PHE A 172 -16.09 -12.27 27.98
C PHE A 172 -15.35 -13.36 28.76
N ARG A 173 -16.06 -14.40 29.19
CA ARG A 173 -15.47 -15.51 29.92
C ARG A 173 -14.58 -16.36 29.02
N ASN A 174 -15.07 -16.77 27.86
CA ASN A 174 -14.39 -17.74 26.99
C ASN A 174 -13.20 -17.15 26.27
N ILE A 175 -13.28 -15.88 25.86
CA ILE A 175 -12.24 -15.23 25.06
C ILE A 175 -11.21 -14.50 25.92
N TYR A 176 -11.68 -13.75 26.91
CA TYR A 176 -10.83 -12.87 27.71
C TYR A 176 -10.58 -13.36 29.13
N ASN A 177 -11.21 -14.46 29.54
CA ASN A 177 -11.19 -14.99 30.92
C ASN A 177 -11.64 -13.94 31.96
N LEU A 178 -12.61 -13.11 31.59
CA LEU A 178 -13.17 -12.08 32.43
C LEU A 178 -14.46 -12.59 33.14
N SER A 179 -14.61 -12.24 34.40
CA SER A 179 -15.87 -12.41 35.15
C SER A 179 -16.65 -11.09 35.21
N LEU A 180 -17.97 -11.18 35.11
CA LEU A 180 -18.83 -10.02 35.22
C LEU A 180 -19.30 -9.82 36.65
N ILE A 181 -19.28 -8.56 37.10
CA ILE A 181 -19.86 -8.11 38.35
C ILE A 181 -20.93 -7.11 38.02
N HIS A 182 -22.15 -7.39 38.43
CA HIS A 182 -23.26 -6.44 38.30
C HIS A 182 -23.24 -5.47 39.48
N ILE A 183 -23.05 -4.20 39.19
CA ILE A 183 -23.13 -3.14 40.19
C ILE A 183 -24.53 -2.55 40.06
N SER A 184 -25.41 -2.87 41.01
CA SER A 184 -26.74 -2.24 41.11
C SER A 184 -26.60 -0.80 41.61
N GLU A 185 -27.40 0.11 41.07
CA GLU A 185 -27.47 1.47 41.58
C GLU A 185 -27.86 1.45 43.08
N PRO A 186 -27.22 2.30 43.91
CA PRO A 186 -27.65 2.43 45.28
C PRO A 186 -29.10 2.92 45.29
N THR A 187 -29.98 2.13 45.88
CA THR A 187 -31.40 2.51 46.12
C THR A 187 -31.38 3.81 46.91
N ARG A 188 -31.80 4.91 46.29
CA ARG A 188 -32.09 6.11 47.06
C ARG A 188 -33.25 5.80 48.01
N LEU A 189 -32.96 5.75 49.30
CA LEU A 189 -33.96 5.74 50.35
C LEU A 189 -34.63 7.13 50.44
#